data_8da17b8febc8fdfd4628064480509c58
#
_entry.id   8da17b8febc8fdfd4628064480509c58
#
_cell.length_a   1.000
_cell.length_b   1.000
_cell.length_c   1.000
_cell.angle_alpha   90.00
_cell.angle_beta   90.00
_cell.angle_gamma   90.00
#
_symmetry.space_group_name_H-M   'P 1'
#
loop_
_entity.id
_entity.type
_entity.pdbx_description
1 polymer ?
#
loop_
_entity_poly.entity_id
_entity_poly.type
_entity_poly.pdbx_seq_one_letter_code
_entity_poly.pdbx_strand_id
1 'polypeptide(L)'
;MRALAGLLCGLLGLVPGAAAYEPDVFGTAGQVAGQAVYDLGGSGLPCRGGPPPTELSLEEAIERILCHDPQTRLAWANAKAQAAQVGIGKSAYLPRLDGRLDASRGYSDMDYRDAPYLSGDGHRHRRGASLQLSWVLFDFGRRSAALRNAQQLLLAANASQDATLQNTFALAAQAYYDALAAQRSLAASRQVAELAAQNLEAADAKYRAGAAALSDRLQAQTALSQASLAQVRDEGALSNALGVIALRMGLAPDTPLRLSGELEAQSDTGFVKAIDEMLAEARREHPALLAAQARLKAAAASVEESRAAGRPSLALSANLARSHSDQAMAFNGDTRERDRSIGLQLNIPLFEGFERTYQVRNALARREASEAELADTEQQVSLEVWNNYQSLSVETRSLARTRELV
;
A
#
# COMPACT_ATOMS: atom_id res chain seq x y z
N MET A 1 -16.44 -51.49 2.21
CA MET A 1 -16.55 -50.29 1.35
C MET A 1 -17.56 -49.23 1.84
N ARG A 2 -18.66 -49.59 2.51
CA ARG A 2 -19.67 -48.61 2.99
C ARG A 2 -19.26 -47.81 4.23
N ALA A 3 -18.40 -48.32 5.10
CA ALA A 3 -17.99 -47.65 6.35
C ALA A 3 -16.91 -46.54 6.18
N LEU A 4 -16.12 -46.60 5.11
CA LEU A 4 -15.09 -45.58 4.80
C LEU A 4 -15.67 -44.37 4.07
N ALA A 5 -16.74 -44.57 3.30
CA ALA A 5 -17.47 -43.47 2.64
C ALA A 5 -18.16 -42.55 3.64
N GLY A 6 -18.64 -43.15 4.75
CA GLY A 6 -19.28 -42.37 5.87
C GLY A 6 -18.31 -41.50 6.66
N LEU A 7 -17.04 -41.90 6.80
CA LEU A 7 -16.03 -41.13 7.54
C LEU A 7 -15.44 -39.99 6.69
N LEU A 8 -15.33 -40.16 5.38
CA LEU A 8 -14.90 -39.09 4.47
C LEU A 8 -15.99 -38.01 4.29
N CYS A 9 -17.27 -38.39 4.25
CA CYS A 9 -18.38 -37.43 4.21
C CYS A 9 -18.53 -36.68 5.55
N GLY A 10 -18.22 -37.29 6.69
CA GLY A 10 -18.25 -36.63 8.00
C GLY A 10 -17.15 -35.58 8.19
N LEU A 11 -15.99 -35.75 7.58
CA LEU A 11 -14.89 -34.77 7.64
C LEU A 11 -15.04 -33.64 6.61
N LEU A 12 -15.72 -33.88 5.48
CA LEU A 12 -16.06 -32.84 4.50
C LEU A 12 -17.32 -32.03 4.88
N GLY A 13 -18.16 -32.55 5.76
CA GLY A 13 -19.35 -31.86 6.28
C GLY A 13 -19.09 -30.86 7.39
N LEU A 14 -17.85 -30.71 7.86
CA LEU A 14 -17.43 -29.76 8.88
C LEU A 14 -16.69 -28.53 8.32
N VAL A 15 -16.86 -28.22 7.02
CA VAL A 15 -16.57 -26.90 6.51
C VAL A 15 -17.89 -26.12 6.55
N PRO A 16 -18.22 -25.40 7.63
CA PRO A 16 -19.28 -24.42 7.56
C PRO A 16 -18.84 -23.40 6.53
N GLY A 17 -19.64 -23.17 5.50
CA GLY A 17 -19.58 -22.01 4.62
C GLY A 17 -19.94 -20.71 5.37
N ALA A 18 -19.35 -20.48 6.52
CA ALA A 18 -19.28 -19.21 7.19
C ALA A 18 -18.02 -18.53 6.66
N ALA A 19 -18.11 -17.27 6.24
CA ALA A 19 -16.97 -16.40 6.11
C ALA A 19 -16.08 -16.66 7.34
N ALA A 20 -14.97 -17.36 7.14
CA ALA A 20 -14.14 -17.80 8.23
C ALA A 20 -13.61 -16.51 8.90
N TYR A 21 -14.15 -16.21 10.08
CA TYR A 21 -13.53 -15.27 10.97
C TYR A 21 -12.16 -15.87 11.31
N GLU A 22 -11.14 -15.39 10.62
CA GLU A 22 -9.76 -15.79 10.90
C GLU A 22 -9.35 -15.05 12.19
N PRO A 23 -9.18 -15.77 13.32
CA PRO A 23 -8.85 -15.12 14.58
C PRO A 23 -7.44 -14.53 14.48
N ASP A 24 -7.29 -13.23 14.78
CA ASP A 24 -5.99 -12.59 14.94
C ASP A 24 -5.33 -13.01 16.27
N VAL A 25 -4.80 -14.23 16.30
CA VAL A 25 -4.21 -14.86 17.48
C VAL A 25 -3.04 -14.05 18.06
N PHE A 26 -2.36 -13.28 17.23
CA PHE A 26 -1.17 -12.52 17.63
C PHE A 26 -1.42 -11.02 17.81
N GLY A 27 -2.65 -10.56 17.66
CA GLY A 27 -3.03 -9.15 17.82
C GLY A 27 -2.34 -8.22 16.80
N THR A 28 -2.12 -8.69 15.58
CA THR A 28 -1.37 -7.92 14.56
C THR A 28 -2.24 -6.88 13.88
N ALA A 29 -3.55 -7.07 13.80
CA ALA A 29 -4.49 -6.11 13.26
C ALA A 29 -4.49 -4.78 14.05
N GLY A 30 -4.29 -4.84 15.38
CA GLY A 30 -4.17 -3.65 16.23
C GLY A 30 -2.87 -2.84 16.04
N GLN A 31 -1.93 -3.32 15.23
CA GLN A 31 -0.67 -2.63 14.92
C GLN A 31 -0.76 -1.73 13.67
N VAL A 32 -1.92 -1.67 13.05
CA VAL A 32 -2.23 -0.84 11.87
C VAL A 32 -3.45 0.00 12.21
N ALA A 33 -3.56 1.17 11.60
CA ALA A 33 -4.74 2.01 11.74
C ALA A 33 -6.03 1.25 11.42
N GLY A 34 -7.07 1.43 12.23
CA GLY A 34 -8.35 0.73 12.08
C GLY A 34 -9.10 1.08 10.80
N GLN A 35 -8.76 2.22 10.18
CA GLN A 35 -9.33 2.74 8.95
C GLN A 35 -8.23 3.22 8.00
N ALA A 36 -8.55 3.32 6.71
CA ALA A 36 -7.62 3.80 5.69
C ALA A 36 -7.26 5.28 5.88
N VAL A 37 -8.17 6.06 6.44
CA VAL A 37 -8.05 7.50 6.67
C VAL A 37 -8.25 7.81 8.15
N TYR A 38 -7.36 8.62 8.71
CA TYR A 38 -7.38 9.05 10.11
C TYR A 38 -6.73 10.44 10.23
N ASP A 39 -7.04 11.14 11.30
CA ASP A 39 -6.43 12.41 11.65
C ASP A 39 -5.00 12.21 12.24
N LEU A 40 -4.27 13.30 12.44
CA LEU A 40 -2.93 13.26 13.04
C LEU A 40 -2.92 12.73 14.49
N GLY A 41 -4.09 12.66 15.15
CA GLY A 41 -4.28 12.04 16.46
C GLY A 41 -4.60 10.55 16.40
N GLY A 42 -4.66 9.95 15.20
CA GLY A 42 -4.97 8.53 14.97
C GLY A 42 -6.46 8.18 15.07
N SER A 43 -7.36 9.19 15.20
CA SER A 43 -8.79 8.98 15.17
C SER A 43 -9.28 8.81 13.74
N GLY A 44 -10.10 7.78 13.48
CA GLY A 44 -10.65 7.57 12.14
C GLY A 44 -11.53 8.73 11.70
N LEU A 45 -11.26 9.30 10.52
CA LEU A 45 -12.15 10.29 9.92
C LEU A 45 -13.42 9.61 9.42
N PRO A 46 -14.62 10.14 9.76
CA PRO A 46 -15.86 9.58 9.23
C PRO A 46 -15.94 9.86 7.74
N CYS A 47 -15.73 8.84 6.92
CA CYS A 47 -15.93 8.96 5.48
C CYS A 47 -17.41 9.11 5.16
N ARG A 48 -17.85 10.34 4.86
CA ARG A 48 -19.23 10.63 4.50
C ARG A 48 -19.54 10.05 3.13
N GLY A 49 -20.45 9.07 3.09
CA GLY A 49 -21.03 8.56 1.85
C GLY A 49 -22.19 9.44 1.39
N GLY A 50 -22.50 9.42 0.10
CA GLY A 50 -23.66 10.11 -0.47
C GLY A 50 -23.27 11.09 -1.58
N PRO A 51 -24.29 11.74 -2.23
CA PRO A 51 -24.04 12.70 -3.28
C PRO A 51 -23.24 13.90 -2.74
N PRO A 52 -22.44 14.59 -3.61
CA PRO A 52 -21.74 15.80 -3.20
C PRO A 52 -22.77 16.87 -2.78
N PRO A 53 -22.40 17.77 -1.85
CA PRO A 53 -23.27 18.89 -1.48
C PRO A 53 -23.46 19.84 -2.66
N THR A 54 -24.44 20.70 -2.55
CA THR A 54 -24.72 21.73 -3.57
C THR A 54 -23.53 22.68 -3.75
N GLU A 55 -22.85 22.98 -2.66
CA GLU A 55 -21.61 23.78 -2.64
C GLU A 55 -20.53 23.02 -1.86
N LEU A 56 -19.39 22.80 -2.51
CA LEU A 56 -18.27 22.06 -1.98
C LEU A 56 -17.29 23.00 -1.27
N SER A 57 -17.09 22.81 0.02
CA SER A 57 -16.04 23.50 0.79
C SER A 57 -14.68 22.81 0.63
N LEU A 58 -13.59 23.51 0.99
CA LEU A 58 -12.24 22.95 1.01
C LEU A 58 -12.17 21.71 1.93
N GLU A 59 -12.72 21.83 3.14
CA GLU A 59 -12.66 20.75 4.14
C GLU A 59 -13.40 19.50 3.63
N GLU A 60 -14.59 19.66 3.08
CA GLU A 60 -15.35 18.54 2.54
C GLU A 60 -14.73 17.93 1.29
N ALA A 61 -14.09 18.73 0.43
CA ALA A 61 -13.34 18.25 -0.72
C ALA A 61 -12.17 17.36 -0.27
N ILE A 62 -11.39 17.82 0.71
CA ILE A 62 -10.28 17.08 1.27
C ILE A 62 -10.75 15.77 1.92
N GLU A 63 -11.78 15.82 2.78
CA GLU A 63 -12.34 14.62 3.43
C GLU A 63 -12.77 13.58 2.39
N ARG A 64 -13.54 13.99 1.39
CA ARG A 64 -14.03 13.09 0.35
C ARG A 64 -12.91 12.52 -0.51
N ILE A 65 -11.91 13.33 -0.88
CA ILE A 65 -10.75 12.87 -1.64
C ILE A 65 -9.95 11.86 -0.83
N LEU A 66 -9.60 12.16 0.41
CA LEU A 66 -8.87 11.22 1.28
C LEU A 66 -9.59 9.87 1.39
N CYS A 67 -10.92 9.88 1.55
CA CYS A 67 -11.73 8.68 1.71
C CYS A 67 -11.85 7.83 0.43
N HIS A 68 -11.82 8.45 -0.74
CA HIS A 68 -12.07 7.76 -2.01
C HIS A 68 -10.82 7.53 -2.84
N ASP A 69 -9.69 8.19 -2.52
CA ASP A 69 -8.44 8.02 -3.25
C ASP A 69 -7.94 6.57 -3.15
N PRO A 70 -7.70 5.91 -4.29
CA PRO A 70 -7.19 4.53 -4.31
C PRO A 70 -5.82 4.38 -3.63
N GLN A 71 -4.97 5.43 -3.61
CA GLN A 71 -3.64 5.38 -3.03
C GLN A 71 -3.68 5.26 -1.50
N THR A 72 -4.61 5.96 -0.83
CA THR A 72 -4.80 5.84 0.62
C THR A 72 -5.24 4.43 1.01
N ARG A 73 -6.16 3.83 0.25
CA ARG A 73 -6.63 2.46 0.45
C ARG A 73 -5.52 1.43 0.16
N LEU A 74 -4.71 1.65 -0.87
CA LEU A 74 -3.58 0.81 -1.21
C LEU A 74 -2.53 0.82 -0.09
N ALA A 75 -2.15 2.00 0.40
CA ALA A 75 -1.18 2.13 1.48
C ALA A 75 -1.66 1.41 2.75
N TRP A 76 -2.92 1.57 3.13
CA TRP A 76 -3.53 0.85 4.26
C TRP A 76 -3.56 -0.67 4.06
N ALA A 77 -3.92 -1.15 2.86
CA ALA A 77 -3.90 -2.57 2.55
C ALA A 77 -2.48 -3.16 2.64
N ASN A 78 -1.46 -2.41 2.19
CA ASN A 78 -0.06 -2.79 2.32
C ASN A 78 0.37 -2.87 3.80
N ALA A 79 -0.04 -1.91 4.65
CA ALA A 79 0.24 -1.96 6.09
C ALA A 79 -0.39 -3.20 6.73
N LYS A 80 -1.65 -3.53 6.40
CA LYS A 80 -2.31 -4.78 6.87
C LYS A 80 -1.57 -6.04 6.40
N ALA A 81 -1.07 -6.06 5.17
CA ALA A 81 -0.29 -7.18 4.67
C ALA A 81 1.01 -7.35 5.46
N GLN A 82 1.71 -6.25 5.78
CA GLN A 82 2.92 -6.30 6.63
C GLN A 82 2.59 -6.70 8.07
N ALA A 83 1.46 -6.29 8.63
CA ALA A 83 1.01 -6.77 9.94
C ALA A 83 0.77 -8.28 9.94
N ALA A 84 0.18 -8.83 8.89
CA ALA A 84 0.05 -10.28 8.72
C ALA A 84 1.42 -10.98 8.63
N GLN A 85 2.43 -10.36 7.98
CA GLN A 85 3.80 -10.90 7.95
C GLN A 85 4.44 -10.97 9.33
N VAL A 86 4.15 -10.01 10.22
CA VAL A 86 4.57 -10.10 11.63
C VAL A 86 3.90 -11.30 12.31
N GLY A 87 2.62 -11.56 12.03
CA GLY A 87 1.92 -12.76 12.51
C GLY A 87 2.58 -14.06 12.03
N ILE A 88 2.96 -14.13 10.75
CA ILE A 88 3.72 -15.25 10.18
C ILE A 88 5.08 -15.39 10.89
N GLY A 89 5.79 -14.30 11.14
CA GLY A 89 7.04 -14.32 11.91
C GLY A 89 6.87 -14.85 13.33
N LYS A 90 5.79 -14.48 14.01
CA LYS A 90 5.44 -15.01 15.35
C LYS A 90 5.05 -16.49 15.31
N SER A 91 4.32 -16.93 14.28
CA SER A 91 3.90 -18.33 14.14
C SER A 91 5.07 -19.29 14.00
N ALA A 92 6.22 -18.84 13.49
CA ALA A 92 7.43 -19.64 13.40
C ALA A 92 7.98 -20.14 14.77
N TYR A 93 7.51 -19.57 15.89
CA TYR A 93 7.84 -20.02 17.24
C TYR A 93 6.92 -21.12 17.77
N LEU A 94 5.81 -21.37 17.11
CA LEU A 94 4.84 -22.40 17.48
C LEU A 94 5.16 -23.74 16.80
N PRO A 95 4.71 -24.87 17.40
CA PRO A 95 4.79 -26.15 16.72
C PRO A 95 3.87 -26.19 15.50
N ARG A 96 4.35 -26.85 14.45
CA ARG A 96 3.58 -27.17 13.25
C ARG A 96 3.08 -28.61 13.32
N LEU A 97 1.81 -28.83 13.06
CA LEU A 97 1.17 -30.14 13.00
C LEU A 97 0.61 -30.36 11.60
N ASP A 98 1.14 -31.38 10.91
CA ASP A 98 0.72 -31.76 9.58
C ASP A 98 0.03 -33.14 9.61
N GLY A 99 -1.13 -33.24 8.97
CA GLY A 99 -1.85 -34.49 8.78
C GLY A 99 -1.77 -34.93 7.31
N ARG A 100 -1.47 -36.21 7.07
CA ARG A 100 -1.44 -36.78 5.72
C ARG A 100 -2.25 -38.06 5.67
N LEU A 101 -3.10 -38.18 4.65
CA LEU A 101 -3.81 -39.39 4.29
C LEU A 101 -3.33 -39.84 2.91
N ASP A 102 -2.93 -41.07 2.78
CA ASP A 102 -2.51 -41.64 1.48
C ASP A 102 -3.26 -42.94 1.19
N ALA A 103 -3.60 -43.10 -0.07
CA ALA A 103 -4.14 -44.34 -0.59
C ALA A 103 -3.51 -44.59 -1.99
N SER A 104 -2.86 -45.70 -2.15
CA SER A 104 -2.23 -46.05 -3.42
C SER A 104 -2.57 -47.48 -3.84
N ARG A 105 -2.65 -47.68 -5.13
CA ARG A 105 -2.73 -48.98 -5.76
C ARG A 105 -1.61 -49.05 -6.78
N GLY A 106 -0.77 -50.06 -6.67
CA GLY A 106 0.32 -50.31 -7.61
C GLY A 106 0.33 -51.79 -8.02
N TYR A 107 1.01 -52.06 -9.10
CA TYR A 107 1.43 -53.42 -9.50
C TYR A 107 2.93 -53.48 -9.28
N SER A 108 3.42 -54.53 -8.65
CA SER A 108 4.82 -54.75 -8.38
C SER A 108 5.19 -56.13 -8.87
N ASP A 109 6.21 -56.22 -9.68
CA ASP A 109 6.86 -57.46 -10.12
C ASP A 109 8.26 -57.46 -9.48
N MET A 110 8.55 -58.50 -8.71
CA MET A 110 9.85 -58.64 -8.03
C MET A 110 10.42 -59.98 -8.44
N ASP A 111 11.63 -59.95 -9.00
CA ASP A 111 12.40 -61.13 -9.36
C ASP A 111 13.67 -61.22 -8.50
N TYR A 112 13.73 -62.25 -7.67
CA TYR A 112 14.90 -62.55 -6.82
C TYR A 112 15.74 -63.62 -7.49
N ARG A 113 16.84 -63.24 -8.14
CA ARG A 113 17.69 -64.14 -8.92
C ARG A 113 18.28 -65.27 -8.08
N ASP A 114 18.65 -64.99 -6.83
CA ASP A 114 19.25 -65.98 -5.92
C ASP A 114 18.24 -66.70 -5.04
N ALA A 115 16.97 -66.33 -5.10
CA ALA A 115 15.89 -66.97 -4.34
C ALA A 115 14.56 -66.90 -5.15
N PRO A 116 14.44 -67.62 -6.25
CA PRO A 116 13.27 -67.55 -7.16
C PRO A 116 11.93 -67.85 -6.49
N TYR A 117 11.96 -68.60 -5.39
CA TYR A 117 10.75 -68.90 -4.60
C TYR A 117 10.16 -67.68 -3.85
N LEU A 118 10.95 -66.60 -3.75
CA LEU A 118 10.49 -65.30 -3.22
C LEU A 118 10.01 -64.34 -4.34
N SER A 119 10.28 -64.70 -5.59
CA SER A 119 9.83 -63.92 -6.74
C SER A 119 8.31 -64.01 -6.86
N GLY A 120 7.71 -62.94 -7.32
CA GLY A 120 6.26 -62.88 -7.55
C GLY A 120 5.81 -61.50 -8.02
N ASP A 121 4.69 -61.53 -8.64
CA ASP A 121 4.03 -60.31 -9.11
C ASP A 121 2.67 -60.14 -8.45
N GLY A 122 2.21 -58.93 -8.36
CA GLY A 122 0.87 -58.70 -7.78
C GLY A 122 0.51 -57.24 -7.58
N HIS A 123 -0.74 -57.06 -7.26
CA HIS A 123 -1.29 -55.77 -6.91
C HIS A 123 -1.00 -55.45 -5.44
N ARG A 124 -0.50 -54.23 -5.21
CA ARG A 124 -0.29 -53.69 -3.88
C ARG A 124 -1.34 -52.61 -3.62
N HIS A 125 -2.08 -52.73 -2.54
CA HIS A 125 -2.94 -51.69 -2.02
C HIS A 125 -2.34 -51.19 -0.72
N ARG A 126 -2.05 -49.88 -0.65
CA ARG A 126 -1.57 -49.23 0.58
C ARG A 126 -2.52 -48.13 0.98
N ARG A 127 -2.84 -48.04 2.24
CA ARG A 127 -3.59 -46.96 2.85
C ARG A 127 -2.82 -46.52 4.08
N GLY A 128 -2.60 -45.19 4.20
CA GLY A 128 -1.87 -44.63 5.30
C GLY A 128 -2.56 -43.41 5.89
N ALA A 129 -2.35 -43.20 7.17
CA ALA A 129 -2.63 -41.97 7.87
C ALA A 129 -1.46 -41.62 8.76
N SER A 130 -0.97 -40.39 8.68
CA SER A 130 0.11 -39.91 9.54
C SER A 130 -0.17 -38.52 10.08
N LEU A 131 0.31 -38.29 11.30
CA LEU A 131 0.37 -36.99 11.97
C LEU A 131 1.82 -36.72 12.31
N GLN A 132 2.33 -35.58 11.83
CA GLN A 132 3.70 -35.16 12.06
C GLN A 132 3.71 -33.82 12.76
N LEU A 133 4.34 -33.76 13.93
CA LEU A 133 4.63 -32.53 14.64
C LEU A 133 6.09 -32.16 14.41
N SER A 134 6.32 -30.88 14.06
CA SER A 134 7.66 -30.31 13.97
C SER A 134 7.71 -28.99 14.73
N TRP A 135 8.70 -28.82 15.59
CA TRP A 135 8.87 -27.60 16.39
C TRP A 135 10.35 -27.24 16.50
N VAL A 136 10.71 -26.08 15.98
CA VAL A 136 12.07 -25.57 16.15
C VAL A 136 12.19 -25.01 17.56
N LEU A 137 13.00 -25.64 18.39
CA LEU A 137 13.23 -25.21 19.77
C LEU A 137 14.27 -24.09 19.84
N PHE A 138 15.37 -24.22 19.07
CA PHE A 138 16.47 -23.27 19.08
C PHE A 138 17.10 -23.16 17.69
N ASP A 139 17.45 -21.94 17.24
CA ASP A 139 18.02 -21.66 15.91
C ASP A 139 19.05 -20.52 15.91
N PHE A 140 19.66 -20.24 17.05
CA PHE A 140 20.70 -19.23 17.23
C PHE A 140 20.33 -17.84 16.67
N GLY A 141 19.03 -17.50 16.73
CA GLY A 141 18.54 -16.17 16.43
C GLY A 141 18.00 -15.97 15.01
N ARG A 142 17.89 -17.01 14.18
CA ARG A 142 17.34 -16.90 12.83
C ARG A 142 15.89 -16.37 12.86
N ARG A 143 14.99 -17.02 13.62
CA ARG A 143 13.58 -16.60 13.74
C ARG A 143 13.44 -15.22 14.36
N SER A 144 14.29 -14.87 15.33
CA SER A 144 14.22 -13.53 15.95
C SER A 144 14.67 -12.44 14.98
N ALA A 145 15.66 -12.69 14.13
CA ALA A 145 16.06 -11.76 13.08
C ALA A 145 14.98 -11.60 12.00
N ALA A 146 14.36 -12.70 11.55
CA ALA A 146 13.23 -12.68 10.62
C ALA A 146 12.04 -11.91 11.20
N LEU A 147 11.71 -12.12 12.49
CA LEU A 147 10.63 -11.38 13.14
C LEU A 147 10.96 -9.89 13.25
N ARG A 148 12.19 -9.51 13.62
CA ARG A 148 12.63 -8.10 13.63
C ARG A 148 12.53 -7.47 12.24
N ASN A 149 12.91 -8.18 11.19
CA ASN A 149 12.76 -7.73 9.81
C ASN A 149 11.29 -7.41 9.52
N ALA A 150 10.37 -8.34 9.77
CA ALA A 150 8.94 -8.14 9.55
C ALA A 150 8.37 -6.98 10.37
N GLN A 151 8.78 -6.81 11.63
CA GLN A 151 8.37 -5.69 12.48
C GLN A 151 8.85 -4.34 11.93
N GLN A 152 10.08 -4.25 11.46
CA GLN A 152 10.60 -3.01 10.86
C GLN A 152 9.93 -2.69 9.52
N LEU A 153 9.59 -3.70 8.71
CA LEU A 153 8.80 -3.51 7.49
C LEU A 153 7.38 -3.03 7.79
N LEU A 154 6.77 -3.49 8.87
CA LEU A 154 5.48 -2.97 9.32
C LEU A 154 5.57 -1.50 9.73
N LEU A 155 6.60 -1.11 10.50
CA LEU A 155 6.84 0.30 10.83
C LEU A 155 7.04 1.15 9.58
N ALA A 156 7.79 0.63 8.59
CA ALA A 156 7.97 1.30 7.32
C ALA A 156 6.65 1.46 6.54
N ALA A 157 5.78 0.45 6.56
CA ALA A 157 4.50 0.49 5.88
C ALA A 157 3.53 1.48 6.54
N ASN A 158 3.48 1.54 7.88
CA ASN A 158 2.69 2.52 8.61
C ASN A 158 3.17 3.95 8.30
N ALA A 159 4.47 4.21 8.39
CA ALA A 159 5.01 5.52 8.03
C ALA A 159 4.79 5.87 6.54
N SER A 160 4.83 4.89 5.64
CA SER A 160 4.47 5.11 4.23
C SER A 160 2.98 5.42 4.04
N GLN A 161 2.09 4.89 4.89
CA GLN A 161 0.67 5.26 4.90
C GLN A 161 0.51 6.72 5.34
N ASP A 162 1.20 7.15 6.40
CA ASP A 162 1.19 8.56 6.85
C ASP A 162 1.67 9.50 5.74
N ALA A 163 2.78 9.16 5.06
CA ALA A 163 3.29 9.94 3.93
C ALA A 163 2.25 10.03 2.78
N THR A 164 1.56 8.94 2.50
CA THR A 164 0.51 8.91 1.46
C THR A 164 -0.67 9.80 1.84
N LEU A 165 -1.12 9.77 3.10
CA LEU A 165 -2.20 10.63 3.59
C LEU A 165 -1.82 12.11 3.49
N GLN A 166 -0.62 12.49 3.93
CA GLN A 166 -0.13 13.88 3.82
C GLN A 166 -0.05 14.35 2.37
N ASN A 167 0.50 13.52 1.48
CA ASN A 167 0.58 13.85 0.05
C ASN A 167 -0.82 13.99 -0.59
N THR A 168 -1.73 13.06 -0.29
CA THR A 168 -3.11 13.13 -0.82
C THR A 168 -3.83 14.36 -0.30
N PHE A 169 -3.63 14.73 0.97
CA PHE A 169 -4.15 15.98 1.54
C PHE A 169 -3.64 17.22 0.78
N ALA A 170 -2.32 17.30 0.56
CA ALA A 170 -1.72 18.42 -0.17
C ALA A 170 -2.26 18.52 -1.61
N LEU A 171 -2.34 17.39 -2.31
CA LEU A 171 -2.88 17.33 -3.66
C LEU A 171 -4.38 17.68 -3.72
N ALA A 172 -5.16 17.32 -2.69
CA ALA A 172 -6.58 17.68 -2.61
C ALA A 172 -6.75 19.18 -2.41
N ALA A 173 -5.97 19.77 -1.48
CA ALA A 173 -5.98 21.21 -1.26
C ALA A 173 -5.57 21.99 -2.50
N GLN A 174 -4.48 21.58 -3.16
CA GLN A 174 -4.03 22.18 -4.40
C GLN A 174 -5.11 22.13 -5.49
N ALA A 175 -5.70 20.96 -5.73
CA ALA A 175 -6.77 20.83 -6.74
C ALA A 175 -7.97 21.74 -6.46
N TYR A 176 -8.34 21.91 -5.20
CA TYR A 176 -9.41 22.83 -4.81
C TYR A 176 -9.06 24.29 -5.10
N TYR A 177 -7.85 24.73 -4.72
CA TYR A 177 -7.41 26.11 -4.98
C TYR A 177 -7.19 26.39 -6.46
N ASP A 178 -6.70 25.43 -7.24
CA ASP A 178 -6.60 25.54 -8.70
C ASP A 178 -7.97 25.72 -9.36
N ALA A 179 -8.97 24.97 -8.91
CA ALA A 179 -10.35 25.13 -9.41
C ALA A 179 -10.97 26.45 -8.98
N LEU A 180 -10.70 26.91 -7.77
CA LEU A 180 -11.16 28.23 -7.29
C LEU A 180 -10.49 29.36 -8.07
N ALA A 181 -9.22 29.26 -8.38
CA ALA A 181 -8.51 30.22 -9.22
C ALA A 181 -9.11 30.26 -10.65
N ALA A 182 -9.38 29.09 -11.24
CA ALA A 182 -10.03 28.99 -12.55
C ALA A 182 -11.46 29.61 -12.52
N GLN A 183 -12.20 29.41 -11.44
CA GLN A 183 -13.54 30.03 -11.25
C GLN A 183 -13.45 31.58 -11.23
N ARG A 184 -12.45 32.12 -10.53
CA ARG A 184 -12.21 33.57 -10.45
C ARG A 184 -11.74 34.13 -11.78
N SER A 185 -10.84 33.41 -12.49
CA SER A 185 -10.39 33.80 -13.85
C SER A 185 -11.55 33.87 -14.83
N LEU A 186 -12.44 32.87 -14.81
CA LEU A 186 -13.64 32.88 -15.65
C LEU A 186 -14.57 34.04 -15.31
N ALA A 187 -14.76 34.36 -14.05
CA ALA A 187 -15.56 35.51 -13.65
C ALA A 187 -14.99 36.84 -14.20
N ALA A 188 -13.65 37.01 -14.13
CA ALA A 188 -12.96 38.18 -14.66
C ALA A 188 -13.03 38.25 -16.19
N SER A 189 -12.78 37.15 -16.90
CA SER A 189 -12.84 37.13 -18.37
C SER A 189 -14.25 37.37 -18.93
N ARG A 190 -15.31 36.96 -18.22
CA ARG A 190 -16.71 37.29 -18.54
C ARG A 190 -16.94 38.79 -18.44
N GLN A 191 -16.48 39.46 -17.39
CA GLN A 191 -16.57 40.91 -17.24
C GLN A 191 -15.81 41.64 -18.35
N VAL A 192 -14.61 41.20 -18.69
CA VAL A 192 -13.79 41.77 -19.78
C VAL A 192 -14.52 41.60 -21.12
N ALA A 193 -15.10 40.44 -21.41
CA ALA A 193 -15.87 40.23 -22.64
C ALA A 193 -17.13 41.12 -22.73
N GLU A 194 -17.84 41.31 -21.61
CA GLU A 194 -18.97 42.21 -21.52
C GLU A 194 -18.56 43.66 -21.77
N LEU A 195 -17.50 44.15 -21.15
CA LEU A 195 -16.96 45.50 -21.39
C LEU A 195 -16.52 45.70 -22.83
N ALA A 196 -15.86 44.69 -23.45
CA ALA A 196 -15.45 44.71 -24.83
C ALA A 196 -16.66 44.77 -25.79
N ALA A 197 -17.75 44.09 -25.48
CA ALA A 197 -19.01 44.16 -26.21
C ALA A 197 -19.64 45.57 -26.15
N GLN A 198 -19.70 46.19 -24.98
CA GLN A 198 -20.16 47.55 -24.79
C GLN A 198 -19.29 48.57 -25.56
N ASN A 199 -17.96 48.38 -25.53
CA ASN A 199 -17.02 49.22 -26.29
C ASN A 199 -17.25 49.09 -27.81
N LEU A 200 -17.48 47.88 -28.31
CA LEU A 200 -17.81 47.67 -29.73
C LEU A 200 -19.11 48.38 -30.11
N GLU A 201 -20.17 48.27 -29.30
CA GLU A 201 -21.41 48.96 -29.53
C GLU A 201 -21.24 50.47 -29.59
N ALA A 202 -20.50 51.07 -28.66
CA ALA A 202 -20.16 52.49 -28.67
C ALA A 202 -19.31 52.92 -29.90
N ALA A 203 -18.35 52.11 -30.30
CA ALA A 203 -17.51 52.36 -31.48
C ALA A 203 -18.34 52.27 -32.78
N ASP A 204 -19.24 51.31 -32.88
CA ASP A 204 -20.16 51.14 -34.01
C ASP A 204 -21.14 52.31 -34.12
N ALA A 205 -21.69 52.80 -33.03
CA ALA A 205 -22.57 53.97 -32.98
C ALA A 205 -21.82 55.26 -33.46
N LYS A 206 -20.61 55.48 -32.97
CA LYS A 206 -19.77 56.60 -33.40
C LYS A 206 -19.41 56.51 -34.88
N TYR A 207 -19.05 55.34 -35.38
CA TYR A 207 -18.75 55.10 -36.79
C TYR A 207 -19.98 55.40 -37.69
N ARG A 208 -21.19 54.93 -37.34
CA ARG A 208 -22.43 55.20 -38.07
C ARG A 208 -22.80 56.67 -38.05
N ALA A 209 -22.45 57.39 -36.99
CA ALA A 209 -22.63 58.85 -36.90
C ALA A 209 -21.55 59.66 -37.65
N GLY A 210 -20.56 58.99 -38.26
CA GLY A 210 -19.44 59.66 -38.96
C GLY A 210 -18.40 60.29 -38.00
N ALA A 211 -18.48 59.98 -36.70
CA ALA A 211 -17.62 60.55 -35.64
C ALA A 211 -16.38 59.69 -35.31
N ALA A 212 -16.21 58.52 -35.91
CA ALA A 212 -15.06 57.63 -35.72
C ALA A 212 -14.67 56.94 -37.04
N ALA A 213 -13.38 56.52 -37.15
CA ALA A 213 -12.88 55.79 -38.30
C ALA A 213 -13.30 54.31 -38.30
N LEU A 214 -13.33 53.69 -39.48
CA LEU A 214 -13.56 52.23 -39.60
C LEU A 214 -12.52 51.41 -38.82
N SER A 215 -11.28 51.90 -38.76
CA SER A 215 -10.20 51.30 -37.97
C SER A 215 -10.56 51.10 -36.48
N ASP A 216 -11.20 52.11 -35.88
CA ASP A 216 -11.56 52.09 -34.47
C ASP A 216 -12.64 51.03 -34.19
N ARG A 217 -13.64 50.91 -35.08
CA ARG A 217 -14.66 49.86 -35.01
C ARG A 217 -14.03 48.46 -35.18
N LEU A 218 -13.16 48.26 -36.15
CA LEU A 218 -12.48 46.98 -36.40
C LEU A 218 -11.55 46.60 -35.23
N GLN A 219 -10.90 47.57 -34.60
CA GLN A 219 -10.11 47.37 -33.40
C GLN A 219 -10.96 46.92 -32.23
N ALA A 220 -12.09 47.54 -31.97
CA ALA A 220 -13.05 47.16 -30.95
C ALA A 220 -13.62 45.74 -31.20
N GLN A 221 -13.91 45.41 -32.47
CA GLN A 221 -14.35 44.06 -32.85
C GLN A 221 -13.28 43.00 -32.59
N THR A 222 -12.02 43.30 -32.90
CA THR A 222 -10.89 42.41 -32.62
C THR A 222 -10.71 42.20 -31.11
N ALA A 223 -10.84 43.29 -30.31
CA ALA A 223 -10.78 43.20 -28.83
C ALA A 223 -11.89 42.32 -28.27
N LEU A 224 -13.13 42.44 -28.77
CA LEU A 224 -14.24 41.54 -28.35
C LEU A 224 -13.95 40.08 -28.70
N SER A 225 -13.46 39.82 -29.92
CA SER A 225 -13.10 38.46 -30.34
C SER A 225 -12.00 37.85 -29.47
N GLN A 226 -11.01 38.64 -29.06
CA GLN A 226 -9.94 38.19 -28.14
C GLN A 226 -10.48 37.92 -26.75
N ALA A 227 -11.35 38.80 -26.21
CA ALA A 227 -11.96 38.64 -24.90
C ALA A 227 -12.88 37.40 -24.88
N SER A 228 -13.69 37.19 -25.93
CA SER A 228 -14.52 35.99 -26.04
C SER A 228 -13.69 34.69 -26.13
N LEU A 229 -12.59 34.72 -26.85
CA LEU A 229 -11.67 33.57 -26.89
C LEU A 229 -11.05 33.27 -25.50
N ALA A 230 -10.68 34.29 -24.74
CA ALA A 230 -10.17 34.14 -23.39
C ALA A 230 -11.24 33.53 -22.48
N GLN A 231 -12.48 34.01 -22.53
CA GLN A 231 -13.61 33.45 -21.78
C GLN A 231 -13.81 31.95 -22.06
N VAL A 232 -13.82 31.53 -23.35
CA VAL A 232 -14.00 30.11 -23.71
C VAL A 232 -12.85 29.25 -23.17
N ARG A 233 -11.61 29.77 -23.18
CA ARG A 233 -10.46 29.08 -22.60
C ARG A 233 -10.60 28.89 -21.09
N ASP A 234 -11.05 29.93 -20.37
CA ASP A 234 -11.23 29.90 -18.93
C ASP A 234 -12.42 28.98 -18.53
N GLU A 235 -13.49 28.92 -19.36
CA GLU A 235 -14.56 27.93 -19.17
C GLU A 235 -14.04 26.49 -19.27
N GLY A 236 -13.19 26.23 -20.26
CA GLY A 236 -12.53 24.93 -20.39
C GLY A 236 -11.59 24.60 -19.21
N ALA A 237 -10.83 25.60 -18.74
CA ALA A 237 -9.94 25.43 -17.59
C ALA A 237 -10.70 25.10 -16.31
N LEU A 238 -11.81 25.83 -16.04
CA LEU A 238 -12.68 25.52 -14.89
C LEU A 238 -13.29 24.14 -14.99
N SER A 239 -13.82 23.77 -16.16
CA SER A 239 -14.40 22.44 -16.38
C SER A 239 -13.39 21.32 -16.10
N ASN A 240 -12.16 21.48 -16.60
CA ASN A 240 -11.09 20.54 -16.34
C ASN A 240 -10.72 20.44 -14.85
N ALA A 241 -10.59 21.57 -14.16
CA ALA A 241 -10.26 21.59 -12.74
C ALA A 241 -11.33 20.94 -11.87
N LEU A 242 -12.62 21.19 -12.15
CA LEU A 242 -13.74 20.53 -11.47
C LEU A 242 -13.78 19.03 -11.77
N GLY A 243 -13.48 18.63 -13.00
CA GLY A 243 -13.39 17.22 -13.40
C GLY A 243 -12.27 16.47 -12.65
N VAL A 244 -11.14 17.12 -12.39
CA VAL A 244 -10.04 16.56 -11.57
C VAL A 244 -10.50 16.33 -10.13
N ILE A 245 -11.18 17.29 -9.52
CA ILE A 245 -11.74 17.14 -8.16
C ILE A 245 -12.77 15.99 -8.13
N ALA A 246 -13.71 15.95 -9.09
CA ALA A 246 -14.70 14.90 -9.17
C ALA A 246 -14.05 13.51 -9.24
N LEU A 247 -13.09 13.32 -10.13
CA LEU A 247 -12.34 12.06 -10.26
C LEU A 247 -11.64 11.66 -8.96
N ARG A 248 -10.97 12.59 -8.27
CA ARG A 248 -10.31 12.32 -7.00
C ARG A 248 -11.29 11.96 -5.87
N MET A 249 -12.51 12.49 -5.93
CA MET A 249 -13.60 12.10 -5.03
C MET A 249 -14.28 10.76 -5.42
N GLY A 250 -13.79 10.08 -6.47
CA GLY A 250 -14.39 8.84 -6.98
C GLY A 250 -15.69 9.04 -7.75
N LEU A 251 -15.96 10.26 -8.23
CA LEU A 251 -17.13 10.61 -9.02
C LEU A 251 -16.79 10.62 -10.52
N ALA A 252 -17.83 10.65 -11.36
CA ALA A 252 -17.65 10.87 -12.79
C ALA A 252 -17.12 12.30 -13.05
N PRO A 253 -16.21 12.51 -14.02
CA PRO A 253 -15.59 13.82 -14.25
C PRO A 253 -16.55 14.91 -14.72
N ASP A 254 -17.71 14.53 -15.23
CA ASP A 254 -18.80 15.40 -15.66
C ASP A 254 -19.81 15.71 -14.54
N THR A 255 -19.56 15.26 -13.31
CA THR A 255 -20.42 15.56 -12.16
C THR A 255 -20.43 17.06 -11.91
N PRO A 256 -21.62 17.71 -11.87
CA PRO A 256 -21.70 19.14 -11.65
C PRO A 256 -21.32 19.48 -10.21
N LEU A 257 -20.19 20.16 -10.04
CA LEU A 257 -19.68 20.65 -8.76
C LEU A 257 -19.73 22.18 -8.74
N ARG A 258 -20.05 22.75 -7.59
CA ARG A 258 -19.91 24.18 -7.30
C ARG A 258 -19.04 24.35 -6.09
N LEU A 259 -18.05 25.24 -6.17
CA LEU A 259 -17.18 25.53 -5.04
C LEU A 259 -17.78 26.65 -4.20
N SER A 260 -17.72 26.52 -2.88
CA SER A 260 -18.02 27.62 -1.98
C SER A 260 -16.96 28.70 -2.16
N GLY A 261 -17.36 29.87 -2.62
CA GLY A 261 -16.43 30.95 -2.97
C GLY A 261 -15.82 31.70 -1.79
N GLU A 262 -16.09 31.31 -0.57
CA GLU A 262 -15.57 31.94 0.64
C GLU A 262 -14.14 31.50 0.91
N LEU A 263 -13.19 32.28 0.39
CA LEU A 263 -11.85 32.32 0.95
C LEU A 263 -11.93 33.26 2.17
N GLU A 264 -12.07 32.70 3.35
CA GLU A 264 -11.57 33.43 4.53
C GLU A 264 -10.06 33.59 4.36
N ALA A 265 -9.66 34.73 3.79
CA ALA A 265 -8.26 35.09 3.66
C ALA A 265 -7.72 35.44 5.04
N GLN A 266 -7.61 34.46 5.92
CA GLN A 266 -6.76 34.56 7.08
C GLN A 266 -5.32 34.45 6.57
N SER A 267 -4.76 35.60 6.19
CA SER A 267 -3.31 35.67 6.01
C SER A 267 -2.69 35.46 7.39
N ASP A 268 -2.29 34.24 7.69
CA ASP A 268 -1.47 33.96 8.88
C ASP A 268 -0.09 34.60 8.66
N THR A 269 0.01 35.88 9.07
CA THR A 269 1.27 36.63 9.07
C THR A 269 2.21 36.14 10.17
N GLY A 270 1.79 35.19 11.01
CA GLY A 270 2.51 34.67 12.16
C GLY A 270 3.40 33.46 11.89
N PHE A 271 3.36 32.86 10.68
CA PHE A 271 4.21 31.73 10.39
C PHE A 271 5.64 32.16 10.07
N VAL A 272 6.48 32.23 11.09
CA VAL A 272 7.92 32.52 10.97
C VAL A 272 8.71 31.46 11.72
N LYS A 273 8.66 30.19 11.27
CA LYS A 273 9.70 29.22 11.65
C LYS A 273 10.96 29.50 10.81
N ALA A 274 12.13 29.49 11.44
CA ALA A 274 13.39 29.54 10.70
C ALA A 274 13.54 28.26 9.88
N ILE A 275 14.12 28.38 8.68
CA ILE A 275 14.33 27.23 7.78
C ILE A 275 15.11 26.10 8.45
N ASP A 276 16.08 26.41 9.32
CA ASP A 276 16.86 25.41 10.04
C ASP A 276 16.02 24.59 11.01
N GLU A 277 15.03 25.21 11.65
CA GLU A 277 14.09 24.53 12.54
C GLU A 277 13.17 23.58 11.75
N MET A 278 12.69 24.04 10.60
CA MET A 278 11.85 23.22 9.71
C MET A 278 12.62 22.01 9.18
N LEU A 279 13.87 22.19 8.77
CA LEU A 279 14.72 21.09 8.32
C LEU A 279 15.02 20.11 9.47
N ALA A 280 15.25 20.60 10.67
CA ALA A 280 15.48 19.74 11.84
C ALA A 280 14.22 18.94 12.22
N GLU A 281 13.05 19.56 12.16
CA GLU A 281 11.76 18.92 12.41
C GLU A 281 11.46 17.86 11.34
N ALA A 282 11.64 18.20 10.06
CA ALA A 282 11.45 17.26 8.95
C ALA A 282 12.35 16.01 9.07
N ARG A 283 13.62 16.19 9.41
CA ARG A 283 14.55 15.07 9.65
C ARG A 283 14.10 14.14 10.77
N ARG A 284 13.39 14.64 11.76
CA ARG A 284 12.95 13.86 12.91
C ARG A 284 11.58 13.22 12.72
N GLU A 285 10.66 13.89 12.03
CA GLU A 285 9.24 13.55 12.03
C GLU A 285 8.66 13.24 10.64
N HIS A 286 9.40 13.53 9.56
CA HIS A 286 8.87 13.33 8.22
C HIS A 286 8.60 11.85 7.93
N PRO A 287 7.36 11.45 7.58
CA PRO A 287 6.99 10.04 7.45
C PRO A 287 7.81 9.27 6.41
N ALA A 288 8.19 9.91 5.30
CA ALA A 288 9.04 9.27 4.29
C ALA A 288 10.42 8.89 4.84
N LEU A 289 11.01 9.75 5.71
CA LEU A 289 12.28 9.46 6.37
C LEU A 289 12.13 8.35 7.40
N LEU A 290 11.06 8.37 8.19
CA LEU A 290 10.76 7.29 9.14
C LEU A 290 10.58 5.95 8.43
N ALA A 291 9.93 5.95 7.26
CA ALA A 291 9.79 4.75 6.43
C ALA A 291 11.13 4.24 5.91
N ALA A 292 11.99 5.13 5.39
CA ALA A 292 13.32 4.76 4.88
C ALA A 292 14.23 4.24 6.00
N GLN A 293 14.23 4.87 7.17
CA GLN A 293 14.98 4.40 8.35
C GLN A 293 14.52 3.01 8.81
N ALA A 294 13.21 2.77 8.81
CA ALA A 294 12.66 1.47 9.16
C ALA A 294 13.03 0.39 8.13
N ARG A 295 13.05 0.71 6.83
CA ARG A 295 13.53 -0.19 5.77
C ARG A 295 15.02 -0.54 5.95
N LEU A 296 15.85 0.43 6.27
CA LEU A 296 17.27 0.18 6.58
C LEU A 296 17.43 -0.76 7.77
N LYS A 297 16.66 -0.56 8.86
CA LYS A 297 16.67 -1.47 10.02
C LYS A 297 16.17 -2.87 9.64
N ALA A 298 15.19 -2.99 8.76
CA ALA A 298 14.73 -4.26 8.24
C ALA A 298 15.82 -4.97 7.42
N ALA A 299 16.52 -4.25 6.55
CA ALA A 299 17.63 -4.80 5.78
C ALA A 299 18.79 -5.26 6.69
N ALA A 300 19.10 -4.51 7.76
CA ALA A 300 20.09 -4.94 8.77
C ALA A 300 19.65 -6.23 9.48
N ALA A 301 18.37 -6.36 9.82
CA ALA A 301 17.83 -7.60 10.41
C ALA A 301 17.91 -8.78 9.42
N SER A 302 17.74 -8.57 8.13
CA SER A 302 17.88 -9.58 7.08
C SER A 302 19.35 -10.08 6.96
N VAL A 303 20.32 -9.20 7.18
CA VAL A 303 21.74 -9.62 7.26
C VAL A 303 21.95 -10.58 8.44
N GLU A 304 21.39 -10.27 9.61
CA GLU A 304 21.47 -11.13 10.79
C GLU A 304 20.76 -12.47 10.57
N GLU A 305 19.61 -12.47 9.91
CA GLU A 305 18.90 -13.69 9.53
C GLU A 305 19.75 -14.58 8.61
N SER A 306 20.36 -13.99 7.57
CA SER A 306 21.22 -14.71 6.62
C SER A 306 22.47 -15.30 7.30
N ARG A 307 23.04 -14.60 8.28
CA ARG A 307 24.15 -15.10 9.10
C ARG A 307 23.72 -16.23 10.03
N ALA A 308 22.53 -16.07 10.65
CA ALA A 308 21.99 -17.07 11.57
C ALA A 308 21.54 -18.35 10.87
N ALA A 309 21.16 -18.30 9.59
CA ALA A 309 20.81 -19.48 8.79
C ALA A 309 21.94 -20.51 8.71
N GLY A 310 23.20 -20.09 8.90
CA GLY A 310 24.35 -20.96 8.95
C GLY A 310 24.68 -21.55 10.31
N ARG A 311 23.92 -21.24 11.33
CA ARG A 311 24.16 -21.76 12.67
C ARG A 311 23.38 -23.06 12.88
N PRO A 312 23.78 -23.90 13.84
CA PRO A 312 23.04 -25.11 14.16
C PRO A 312 21.57 -24.80 14.52
N SER A 313 20.67 -25.76 14.28
CA SER A 313 19.28 -25.67 14.75
C SER A 313 18.88 -26.93 15.46
N LEU A 314 18.11 -26.79 16.56
CA LEU A 314 17.54 -27.89 17.35
C LEU A 314 16.04 -27.90 17.13
N ALA A 315 15.51 -29.03 16.68
CA ALA A 315 14.09 -29.25 16.47
C ALA A 315 13.59 -30.46 17.23
N LEU A 316 12.37 -30.37 17.72
CA LEU A 316 11.58 -31.50 18.21
C LEU A 316 10.71 -32.00 17.07
N SER A 317 10.76 -33.31 16.82
CA SER A 317 9.87 -33.99 15.89
C SER A 317 9.10 -35.10 16.59
N ALA A 318 7.82 -35.25 16.27
CA ALA A 318 7.03 -36.40 16.66
C ALA A 318 6.23 -36.90 15.47
N ASN A 319 6.17 -38.22 15.32
CA ASN A 319 5.43 -38.84 14.24
C ASN A 319 4.50 -39.92 14.80
N LEU A 320 3.25 -39.89 14.36
CA LEU A 320 2.27 -40.94 14.58
C LEU A 320 1.81 -41.41 13.21
N ALA A 321 2.13 -42.67 12.83
CA ALA A 321 1.71 -43.22 11.55
C ALA A 321 0.98 -44.55 11.74
N ARG A 322 0.00 -44.78 10.90
CA ARG A 322 -0.68 -46.04 10.73
C ARG A 322 -0.79 -46.36 9.26
N SER A 323 -0.20 -47.48 8.88
CA SER A 323 -0.32 -47.97 7.51
C SER A 323 -0.97 -49.34 7.47
N HIS A 324 -1.68 -49.61 6.41
CA HIS A 324 -2.28 -50.88 6.04
C HIS A 324 -1.87 -51.17 4.62
N SER A 325 -1.16 -52.28 4.44
CA SER A 325 -0.69 -52.72 3.12
C SER A 325 -1.17 -54.13 2.88
N ASP A 326 -1.89 -54.31 1.81
CA ASP A 326 -2.32 -55.61 1.28
C ASP A 326 -1.40 -55.90 0.09
N GLN A 327 -0.59 -56.93 0.19
CA GLN A 327 0.39 -57.30 -0.82
C GLN A 327 0.17 -58.75 -1.24
N ALA A 328 -0.26 -58.94 -2.48
CA ALA A 328 -0.33 -60.22 -3.12
C ALA A 328 1.05 -60.62 -3.65
N MET A 329 1.89 -61.16 -2.81
CA MET A 329 3.18 -61.78 -3.17
C MET A 329 3.31 -63.13 -2.47
N ALA A 330 4.46 -63.84 -2.63
CA ALA A 330 4.73 -65.19 -2.12
C ALA A 330 4.33 -65.44 -0.65
N PHE A 331 4.15 -64.39 0.13
CA PHE A 331 3.50 -64.40 1.46
C PHE A 331 2.28 -63.47 1.41
N ASN A 332 1.13 -64.00 1.00
CA ASN A 332 -0.14 -63.29 1.10
C ASN A 332 -0.40 -62.84 2.52
N GLY A 333 -0.13 -61.58 2.81
CA GLY A 333 -0.25 -61.02 4.13
C GLY A 333 -0.79 -59.60 4.17
N ASP A 334 -1.83 -59.40 4.96
CA ASP A 334 -2.33 -58.11 5.35
C ASP A 334 -1.40 -57.56 6.44
N THR A 335 -0.60 -56.53 6.10
CA THR A 335 0.35 -55.93 7.03
C THR A 335 -0.24 -54.63 7.59
N ARG A 336 -0.33 -54.59 8.91
CA ARG A 336 -0.72 -53.37 9.67
C ARG A 336 0.44 -52.89 10.48
N GLU A 337 0.91 -51.70 10.13
CA GLU A 337 2.01 -51.04 10.81
C GLU A 337 1.49 -49.86 11.64
N ARG A 338 2.03 -49.69 12.82
CA ARG A 338 1.79 -48.53 13.68
C ARG A 338 3.15 -48.04 14.14
N ASP A 339 3.52 -46.83 13.70
CA ASP A 339 4.73 -46.15 14.09
C ASP A 339 4.41 -45.00 15.04
N ARG A 340 5.18 -44.87 16.10
CA ARG A 340 5.11 -43.77 17.05
C ARG A 340 6.52 -43.41 17.45
N SER A 341 6.95 -42.21 17.06
CA SER A 341 8.27 -41.73 17.38
C SER A 341 8.25 -40.30 17.88
N ILE A 342 9.14 -40.01 18.78
CA ILE A 342 9.46 -38.66 19.23
C ILE A 342 10.97 -38.54 19.30
N GLY A 343 11.51 -37.42 18.81
CA GLY A 343 12.95 -37.23 18.74
C GLY A 343 13.35 -35.77 18.72
N LEU A 344 14.58 -35.56 19.15
CA LEU A 344 15.26 -34.28 18.99
C LEU A 344 16.24 -34.41 17.82
N GLN A 345 16.21 -33.44 16.93
CA GLN A 345 17.11 -33.38 15.78
C GLN A 345 17.98 -32.13 15.86
N LEU A 346 19.27 -32.30 15.92
CA LEU A 346 20.25 -31.22 15.78
C LEU A 346 20.78 -31.22 14.35
N ASN A 347 20.49 -30.14 13.63
CA ASN A 347 20.97 -29.91 12.26
C ASN A 347 22.17 -28.96 12.31
N ILE A 348 23.31 -29.38 11.80
CA ILE A 348 24.54 -28.58 11.73
C ILE A 348 24.97 -28.49 10.27
N PRO A 349 24.73 -27.35 9.59
CA PRO A 349 25.15 -27.18 8.21
C PRO A 349 26.72 -27.01 8.18
N LEU A 350 27.41 -28.00 7.67
CA LEU A 350 28.90 -27.97 7.61
C LEU A 350 29.41 -27.34 6.32
N PHE A 351 28.81 -27.66 5.19
CA PHE A 351 29.19 -27.14 3.89
C PHE A 351 28.00 -27.12 2.94
N GLU A 352 27.79 -25.99 2.28
CA GLU A 352 26.67 -25.73 1.37
C GLU A 352 27.14 -25.11 0.04
N GLY A 353 28.29 -25.52 -0.46
CA GLY A 353 28.83 -25.05 -1.74
C GLY A 353 29.00 -23.53 -1.81
N PHE A 354 29.34 -22.86 -0.71
CA PHE A 354 29.51 -21.42 -0.56
C PHE A 354 28.19 -20.61 -0.71
N GLU A 355 27.03 -21.22 -0.85
CA GLU A 355 25.72 -20.55 -1.02
C GLU A 355 25.50 -19.48 0.05
N ARG A 356 25.75 -19.81 1.32
CA ARG A 356 25.62 -18.90 2.45
C ARG A 356 26.50 -17.66 2.34
N THR A 357 27.74 -17.82 1.88
CA THR A 357 28.64 -16.68 1.69
C THR A 357 28.05 -15.67 0.73
N TYR A 358 27.45 -16.14 -0.35
CA TYR A 358 26.80 -15.26 -1.32
C TYR A 358 25.45 -14.73 -0.83
N GLN A 359 24.68 -15.48 -0.04
CA GLN A 359 23.47 -14.98 0.62
C GLN A 359 23.77 -13.82 1.57
N VAL A 360 24.81 -13.95 2.41
CA VAL A 360 25.26 -12.86 3.29
C VAL A 360 25.76 -11.66 2.50
N ARG A 361 26.54 -11.87 1.43
CA ARG A 361 26.97 -10.78 0.54
C ARG A 361 25.81 -10.07 -0.13
N ASN A 362 24.81 -10.82 -0.59
CA ASN A 362 23.59 -10.25 -1.16
C ASN A 362 22.83 -9.40 -0.13
N ALA A 363 22.66 -9.91 1.10
CA ALA A 363 22.00 -9.17 2.17
C ALA A 363 22.79 -7.90 2.57
N LEU A 364 24.12 -7.94 2.58
CA LEU A 364 24.96 -6.75 2.83
C LEU A 364 24.80 -5.70 1.73
N ALA A 365 24.82 -6.11 0.46
CA ALA A 365 24.60 -5.19 -0.66
C ALA A 365 23.20 -4.56 -0.64
N ARG A 366 22.16 -5.32 -0.25
CA ARG A 366 20.81 -4.77 -0.06
C ARG A 366 20.73 -3.77 1.09
N ARG A 367 21.47 -4.01 2.19
CA ARG A 367 21.57 -3.04 3.28
C ARG A 367 22.23 -1.74 2.80
N GLU A 368 23.35 -1.86 2.04
CA GLU A 368 24.03 -0.69 1.46
C GLU A 368 23.11 0.09 0.50
N ALA A 369 22.31 -0.61 -0.31
CA ALA A 369 21.29 0.04 -1.14
C ALA A 369 20.26 0.80 -0.30
N SER A 370 19.78 0.21 0.81
CA SER A 370 18.85 0.90 1.71
C SER A 370 19.48 2.07 2.46
N GLU A 371 20.78 2.06 2.71
CA GLU A 371 21.54 3.23 3.24
C GLU A 371 21.56 4.36 2.21
N ALA A 372 21.79 4.04 0.93
CA ALA A 372 21.74 5.03 -0.16
C ALA A 372 20.33 5.57 -0.39
N GLU A 373 19.29 4.72 -0.33
CA GLU A 373 17.89 5.15 -0.41
C GLU A 373 17.50 6.11 0.72
N LEU A 374 18.00 5.87 1.94
CA LEU A 374 17.77 6.79 3.06
C LEU A 374 18.44 8.15 2.79
N ALA A 375 19.69 8.15 2.33
CA ALA A 375 20.40 9.39 2.03
C ALA A 375 19.72 10.18 0.88
N ASP A 376 19.24 9.50 -0.15
CA ASP A 376 18.45 10.11 -1.23
C ASP A 376 17.15 10.71 -0.71
N THR A 377 16.41 9.97 0.12
CA THR A 377 15.17 10.48 0.75
C THR A 377 15.44 11.71 1.63
N GLU A 378 16.55 11.74 2.38
CA GLU A 378 16.96 12.91 3.17
C GLU A 378 17.21 14.13 2.29
N GLN A 379 17.85 13.95 1.14
CA GLN A 379 18.09 15.03 0.18
C GLN A 379 16.79 15.53 -0.44
N GLN A 380 15.90 14.61 -0.86
CA GLN A 380 14.61 14.95 -1.48
C GLN A 380 13.72 15.72 -0.49
N VAL A 381 13.57 15.25 0.75
CA VAL A 381 12.79 15.94 1.79
C VAL A 381 13.38 17.32 2.11
N SER A 382 14.71 17.40 2.21
CA SER A 382 15.38 18.70 2.46
C SER A 382 15.16 19.70 1.33
N LEU A 383 15.21 19.24 0.08
CA LEU A 383 14.94 20.06 -1.10
C LEU A 383 13.46 20.49 -1.16
N GLU A 384 12.54 19.60 -0.83
CA GLU A 384 11.11 19.91 -0.79
C GLU A 384 10.79 20.97 0.27
N VAL A 385 11.32 20.82 1.49
CA VAL A 385 11.18 21.84 2.56
C VAL A 385 11.76 23.18 2.10
N TRP A 386 12.93 23.19 1.49
CA TRP A 386 13.55 24.39 0.96
C TRP A 386 12.69 25.08 -0.10
N ASN A 387 12.24 24.33 -1.10
CA ASN A 387 11.42 24.86 -2.19
C ASN A 387 10.10 25.44 -1.69
N ASN A 388 9.42 24.72 -0.78
CA ASN A 388 8.16 25.18 -0.19
C ASN A 388 8.35 26.43 0.66
N TYR A 389 9.44 26.52 1.44
CA TYR A 389 9.80 27.71 2.19
C TYR A 389 10.04 28.92 1.29
N GLN A 390 10.82 28.74 0.19
CA GLN A 390 11.09 29.82 -0.74
C GLN A 390 9.80 30.27 -1.48
N SER A 391 8.97 29.32 -1.90
CA SER A 391 7.68 29.61 -2.53
C SER A 391 6.78 30.42 -1.57
N LEU A 392 6.63 29.99 -0.34
CA LEU A 392 5.85 30.71 0.68
C LEU A 392 6.38 32.14 0.88
N SER A 393 7.70 32.32 0.99
CA SER A 393 8.34 33.62 1.14
C SER A 393 8.10 34.56 -0.04
N VAL A 394 8.13 34.01 -1.27
CA VAL A 394 7.87 34.78 -2.50
C VAL A 394 6.40 35.15 -2.60
N GLU A 395 5.50 34.19 -2.41
CA GLU A 395 4.06 34.38 -2.53
C GLU A 395 3.51 35.38 -1.49
N THR A 396 4.03 35.34 -0.25
CA THR A 396 3.67 36.30 0.80
C THR A 396 4.04 37.73 0.39
N ARG A 397 5.23 37.91 -0.19
CA ARG A 397 5.68 39.23 -0.69
C ARG A 397 4.90 39.68 -1.93
N SER A 398 4.60 38.75 -2.84
CA SER A 398 3.82 38.99 -4.05
C SER A 398 2.40 39.43 -3.69
N LEU A 399 1.76 38.77 -2.73
CA LEU A 399 0.42 39.12 -2.25
C LEU A 399 0.35 40.55 -1.70
N ALA A 400 1.36 40.98 -0.92
CA ALA A 400 1.45 42.33 -0.40
C ALA A 400 1.54 43.37 -1.55
N ARG A 401 2.35 43.11 -2.58
CA ARG A 401 2.49 44.01 -3.74
C ARG A 401 1.26 44.03 -4.63
N THR A 402 0.60 42.88 -4.82
CA THR A 402 -0.63 42.84 -5.62
C THR A 402 -1.75 43.61 -4.96
N ARG A 403 -1.85 43.60 -3.63
CA ARG A 403 -2.83 44.43 -2.90
C ARG A 403 -2.58 45.93 -3.02
N GLU A 404 -1.31 46.35 -3.24
CA GLU A 404 -0.98 47.75 -3.50
C GLU A 404 -1.35 48.21 -4.93
N LEU A 405 -1.53 47.25 -5.87
CA LEU A 405 -1.86 47.55 -7.27
C LEU A 405 -3.37 47.65 -7.52
N VAL A 406 -4.21 47.16 -6.64
CA VAL A 406 -5.68 47.19 -6.70
C VAL A 406 -6.23 48.30 -5.83
#